data_d8829bb4a38ebaa65a0d5e4be58fcbd8
#
_entry.id   d8829bb4a38ebaa65a0d5e4be58fcbd8
#
_cell.length_a   1.000
_cell.length_b   1.000
_cell.length_c   1.000
_cell.angle_alpha   90.00
_cell.angle_beta   90.00
_cell.angle_gamma   90.00
#
_symmetry.space_group_name_H-M   'P 1'
#
loop_
_entity.id
_entity.type
_entity.pdbx_description
1 polymer ?
#
loop_
_entity_poly.entity_id
_entity_poly.type
_entity_poly.pdbx_seq_one_letter_code
_entity_poly.pdbx_strand_id
1 'polypeptide(L)'
;AGKTYEYISDGFFGGSIGSIAVAPSDSNVIYVGGGEVTVRGNVSSGNGIWKSLDAGKTWAFSGLPKSRHIPRIMIDSQNPDIVYAAVLGNIYKPTNERGVYKSTNGGKTWKRVLFVNSQAGAVELQIDPNNSRILYASTWNVKRTPYSLSSGGKGSSVWKSIDSGD
;
A
#
# COMPACT_ATOMS: atom_id res chain seq x y z
N ALA A 1 -25.83 -9.89 -3.08
CA ALA A 1 -24.41 -9.83 -2.72
C ALA A 1 -24.27 -9.83 -1.20
N GLY A 2 -23.18 -10.43 -0.66
CA GLY A 2 -22.88 -10.37 0.77
C GLY A 2 -23.71 -11.25 1.69
N LYS A 3 -24.35 -12.31 1.18
CA LYS A 3 -25.11 -13.27 2.01
C LYS A 3 -24.22 -14.24 2.78
N THR A 4 -23.01 -14.50 2.27
CA THR A 4 -22.04 -15.40 2.87
C THR A 4 -20.65 -14.76 2.81
N TYR A 5 -19.83 -14.99 3.85
CA TYR A 5 -18.44 -14.58 3.93
C TYR A 5 -17.60 -15.78 4.34
N GLU A 6 -16.44 -15.90 3.73
CA GLU A 6 -15.43 -16.90 4.05
C GLU A 6 -14.12 -16.18 4.34
N TYR A 7 -13.39 -16.62 5.38
CA TYR A 7 -12.04 -16.11 5.63
C TYR A 7 -11.03 -16.87 4.77
N ILE A 8 -10.17 -16.14 4.08
CA ILE A 8 -9.25 -16.66 3.06
C ILE A 8 -7.77 -16.37 3.34
N SER A 9 -7.44 -15.85 4.52
CA SER A 9 -6.07 -15.47 4.89
C SER A 9 -5.36 -16.45 5.80
N ASP A 10 -6.07 -17.38 6.42
CA ASP A 10 -5.52 -18.30 7.42
C ASP A 10 -4.44 -19.22 6.82
N GLY A 11 -3.34 -19.34 7.55
CA GLY A 11 -2.19 -20.12 7.12
C GLY A 11 -1.22 -19.40 6.17
N PHE A 12 -1.56 -18.20 5.70
CA PHE A 12 -0.71 -17.40 4.81
C PHE A 12 -0.14 -16.17 5.50
N PHE A 13 -1.00 -15.27 5.92
CA PHE A 13 -0.61 -14.05 6.62
C PHE A 13 -1.64 -13.73 7.70
N GLY A 14 -1.18 -13.05 8.75
CA GLY A 14 -2.01 -12.64 9.86
C GLY A 14 -1.76 -11.19 10.23
N GLY A 15 -2.35 -10.78 11.33
CA GLY A 15 -2.27 -9.42 11.82
C GLY A 15 -3.29 -8.51 11.16
N SER A 16 -2.91 -7.26 10.95
CA SER A 16 -3.81 -6.25 10.40
C SER A 16 -3.60 -6.05 8.91
N ILE A 17 -4.70 -5.79 8.22
CA ILE A 17 -4.74 -5.49 6.80
C ILE A 17 -4.95 -3.99 6.63
N GLY A 18 -4.11 -3.35 5.82
CA GLY A 18 -4.18 -1.94 5.50
C GLY A 18 -4.96 -1.67 4.21
N SER A 19 -4.81 -2.54 3.23
CA SER A 19 -5.45 -2.38 1.92
C SER A 19 -5.66 -3.71 1.21
N ILE A 20 -6.67 -3.74 0.35
CA ILE A 20 -6.95 -4.85 -0.57
C ILE A 20 -7.19 -4.23 -1.95
N ALA A 21 -6.61 -4.82 -3.00
CA ALA A 21 -6.85 -4.44 -4.37
C ALA A 21 -7.06 -5.69 -5.24
N VAL A 22 -8.13 -5.69 -6.01
CA VAL A 22 -8.43 -6.70 -7.04
C VAL A 22 -8.09 -6.11 -8.39
N ALA A 23 -7.39 -6.85 -9.24
CA ALA A 23 -7.05 -6.36 -10.57
C ALA A 23 -8.31 -6.20 -11.43
N PRO A 24 -8.57 -5.01 -12.02
CA PRO A 24 -9.76 -4.81 -12.84
C PRO A 24 -9.84 -5.70 -14.06
N SER A 25 -8.68 -6.10 -14.63
CA SER A 25 -8.59 -6.96 -15.81
C SER A 25 -8.66 -8.46 -15.51
N ASP A 26 -8.41 -8.87 -14.24
CA ASP A 26 -8.44 -10.28 -13.82
C ASP A 26 -8.78 -10.40 -12.32
N SER A 27 -10.00 -10.79 -12.01
CA SER A 27 -10.47 -10.94 -10.63
C SER A 27 -9.79 -12.06 -9.82
N ASN A 28 -9.00 -12.93 -10.45
CA ASN A 28 -8.17 -13.90 -9.74
C ASN A 28 -6.93 -13.26 -9.12
N VAL A 29 -6.50 -12.10 -9.65
CA VAL A 29 -5.32 -11.37 -9.17
C VAL A 29 -5.73 -10.41 -8.06
N ILE A 30 -5.28 -10.70 -6.83
CA ILE A 30 -5.58 -9.88 -5.65
C ILE A 30 -4.27 -9.55 -4.94
N TYR A 31 -4.14 -8.31 -4.48
CA TYR A 31 -3.04 -7.87 -3.61
C TYR A 31 -3.59 -7.43 -2.27
N VAL A 32 -2.85 -7.76 -1.21
CA VAL A 32 -3.14 -7.36 0.17
C VAL A 32 -1.91 -6.68 0.75
N GLY A 33 -2.10 -5.47 1.25
CA GLY A 33 -1.08 -4.72 1.99
C GLY A 33 -1.29 -4.84 3.49
N GLY A 34 -0.24 -5.24 4.21
CA GLY A 34 -0.30 -5.41 5.66
C GLY A 34 -0.20 -4.09 6.43
N GLY A 35 -0.64 -4.12 7.67
CA GLY A 35 -0.52 -3.05 8.64
C GLY A 35 -1.78 -2.20 8.79
N GLU A 36 -2.21 -2.03 10.02
CA GLU A 36 -3.37 -1.22 10.37
C GLU A 36 -3.16 0.25 9.96
N VAL A 37 -4.16 0.87 9.34
CA VAL A 37 -4.06 2.25 8.81
C VAL A 37 -4.88 3.27 9.59
N THR A 38 -5.78 2.83 10.44
CA THR A 38 -6.47 3.69 11.39
C THR A 38 -5.55 3.99 12.57
N VAL A 39 -4.95 5.18 12.56
CA VAL A 39 -3.94 5.56 13.56
C VAL A 39 -4.57 5.88 14.90
N ARG A 40 -4.34 5.01 15.87
CA ARG A 40 -4.77 5.16 17.29
C ARG A 40 -3.59 4.84 18.22
N GLY A 41 -3.84 4.59 19.52
CA GLY A 41 -2.78 4.35 20.51
C GLY A 41 -1.92 3.12 20.27
N ASN A 42 -2.52 2.06 19.74
CA ASN A 42 -1.92 0.73 19.55
C ASN A 42 -2.15 0.24 18.12
N VAL A 43 -1.37 0.70 17.18
CA VAL A 43 -1.50 0.37 15.75
C VAL A 43 -0.64 -0.84 15.42
N SER A 44 -1.26 -1.89 14.89
CA SER A 44 -0.58 -3.13 14.51
C SER A 44 0.16 -3.00 13.18
N SER A 45 1.42 -3.41 13.16
CA SER A 45 2.23 -3.41 11.95
C SER A 45 1.98 -4.66 11.10
N GLY A 46 2.01 -4.49 9.78
CA GLY A 46 2.08 -5.57 8.82
C GLY A 46 3.52 -5.90 8.40
N ASN A 47 3.66 -6.86 7.50
CA ASN A 47 4.94 -7.39 7.02
C ASN A 47 5.07 -7.41 5.49
N GLY A 48 4.48 -6.44 4.79
CA GLY A 48 4.62 -6.30 3.36
C GLY A 48 3.35 -6.57 2.57
N ILE A 49 3.54 -6.99 1.32
CA ILE A 49 2.47 -7.27 0.37
C ILE A 49 2.36 -8.78 0.13
N TRP A 50 1.13 -9.23 0.01
CA TRP A 50 0.76 -10.59 -0.36
C TRP A 50 -0.07 -10.57 -1.64
N LYS A 51 0.11 -11.59 -2.50
CA LYS A 51 -0.56 -11.71 -3.78
C LYS A 51 -1.24 -13.07 -3.90
N SER A 52 -2.46 -13.07 -4.41
CA SER A 52 -3.16 -14.25 -4.88
C SER A 52 -3.27 -14.21 -6.41
N LEU A 53 -3.30 -15.38 -7.05
CA LEU A 53 -3.55 -15.59 -8.48
C LEU A 53 -4.77 -16.49 -8.72
N ASP A 54 -5.52 -16.82 -7.68
CA ASP A 54 -6.62 -17.79 -7.69
C ASP A 54 -7.83 -17.30 -6.87
N ALA A 55 -8.09 -15.98 -6.92
CA ALA A 55 -9.19 -15.33 -6.21
C ALA A 55 -9.14 -15.51 -4.67
N GLY A 56 -7.93 -15.56 -4.10
CA GLY A 56 -7.72 -15.61 -2.66
C GLY A 56 -7.66 -17.03 -2.07
N LYS A 57 -7.66 -18.09 -2.88
CA LYS A 57 -7.52 -19.47 -2.38
C LYS A 57 -6.12 -19.74 -1.84
N THR A 58 -5.10 -19.21 -2.52
CA THR A 58 -3.70 -19.25 -2.06
C THR A 58 -3.04 -17.89 -2.15
N TRP A 59 -2.03 -17.68 -1.32
CA TRP A 59 -1.31 -16.42 -1.23
C TRP A 59 0.19 -16.64 -1.22
N ALA A 60 0.91 -15.78 -1.93
CA ALA A 60 2.35 -15.71 -1.95
C ALA A 60 2.83 -14.35 -1.45
N PHE A 61 3.93 -14.33 -0.70
CA PHE A 61 4.57 -13.09 -0.30
C PHE A 61 5.11 -12.34 -1.54
N SER A 62 4.79 -11.05 -1.64
CA SER A 62 5.04 -10.22 -2.82
C SER A 62 5.93 -9.00 -2.53
N GLY A 63 6.66 -8.99 -1.43
CA GLY A 63 7.70 -7.99 -1.15
C GLY A 63 7.35 -6.92 -0.12
N LEU A 64 8.20 -5.91 -0.03
CA LEU A 64 8.14 -4.79 0.92
C LEU A 64 8.05 -5.20 2.41
N PRO A 65 8.89 -6.13 2.92
CA PRO A 65 8.75 -6.69 4.27
C PRO A 65 8.87 -5.66 5.40
N LYS A 66 9.50 -4.52 5.14
CA LYS A 66 9.72 -3.46 6.14
C LYS A 66 8.74 -2.30 6.03
N SER A 67 7.72 -2.40 5.17
CA SER A 67 6.75 -1.34 4.91
C SER A 67 5.90 -0.95 6.11
N ARG A 68 5.68 -1.85 7.06
CA ARG A 68 4.88 -1.70 8.28
C ARG A 68 3.40 -1.41 8.03
N HIS A 69 3.08 -0.33 7.28
CA HIS A 69 1.71 0.10 7.00
C HIS A 69 1.57 0.43 5.53
N ILE A 70 0.66 -0.27 4.83
CA ILE A 70 0.37 -0.09 3.41
C ILE A 70 -1.11 0.31 3.26
N PRO A 71 -1.43 1.60 3.33
CA PRO A 71 -2.81 2.08 3.33
C PRO A 71 -3.50 1.97 1.97
N ARG A 72 -2.75 1.91 0.87
CA ARG A 72 -3.35 1.82 -0.46
C ARG A 72 -2.49 1.00 -1.41
N ILE A 73 -3.15 0.14 -2.19
CA ILE A 73 -2.61 -0.51 -3.38
C ILE A 73 -3.51 -0.15 -4.55
N MET A 74 -2.90 0.21 -5.69
CA MET A 74 -3.58 0.43 -6.95
C MET A 74 -2.97 -0.45 -8.01
N ILE A 75 -3.82 -1.03 -8.87
CA ILE A 75 -3.42 -1.89 -9.98
C ILE A 75 -3.85 -1.20 -11.26
N ASP A 76 -2.99 -1.17 -12.26
CA ASP A 76 -3.33 -0.66 -13.58
C ASP A 76 -4.52 -1.44 -14.15
N SER A 77 -5.48 -0.72 -14.76
CA SER A 77 -6.74 -1.30 -15.21
C SER A 77 -6.58 -2.27 -16.39
N GLN A 78 -5.50 -2.14 -17.14
CA GLN A 78 -5.24 -2.94 -18.35
C GLN A 78 -4.15 -3.99 -18.14
N ASN A 79 -3.23 -3.74 -17.18
CA ASN A 79 -2.09 -4.62 -16.95
C ASN A 79 -1.93 -4.93 -15.44
N PRO A 80 -2.32 -6.13 -14.98
CA PRO A 80 -2.24 -6.52 -13.57
C PRO A 80 -0.81 -6.66 -13.03
N ASP A 81 0.21 -6.60 -13.91
CA ASP A 81 1.62 -6.60 -13.51
C ASP A 81 2.12 -5.21 -13.10
N ILE A 82 1.40 -4.14 -13.48
CA ILE A 82 1.70 -2.78 -13.04
C ILE A 82 0.92 -2.47 -11.76
N VAL A 83 1.65 -2.35 -10.65
CA VAL A 83 1.07 -2.18 -9.32
C VAL A 83 1.78 -1.05 -8.58
N TYR A 84 1.01 -0.24 -7.89
CA TYR A 84 1.51 0.84 -7.02
C TYR A 84 1.09 0.59 -5.58
N ALA A 85 1.99 0.86 -4.65
CA ALA A 85 1.74 0.75 -3.21
C ALA A 85 2.11 2.05 -2.49
N ALA A 86 1.15 2.63 -1.78
CA ALA A 86 1.42 3.67 -0.81
C ALA A 86 1.97 3.04 0.46
N VAL A 87 3.15 3.47 0.90
CA VAL A 87 3.80 2.99 2.10
C VAL A 87 3.91 4.13 3.11
N LEU A 88 3.13 4.03 4.18
CA LEU A 88 3.19 4.97 5.30
C LEU A 88 4.46 4.75 6.14
N GLY A 89 4.97 3.53 6.15
CA GLY A 89 6.18 3.16 6.90
C GLY A 89 5.91 3.01 8.40
N ASN A 90 6.98 3.04 9.20
CA ASN A 90 6.84 2.96 10.65
C ASN A 90 6.32 4.29 11.20
N ILE A 91 5.15 4.28 11.83
CA ILE A 91 4.54 5.49 12.40
C ILE A 91 5.14 5.91 13.75
N TYR A 92 5.89 5.02 14.41
CA TYR A 92 6.48 5.29 15.74
C TYR A 92 7.85 5.96 15.65
N LYS A 93 8.53 5.86 14.49
CA LYS A 93 9.86 6.47 14.25
C LYS A 93 10.06 6.80 12.76
N PRO A 94 10.95 7.74 12.44
CA PRO A 94 11.37 7.98 11.06
C PRO A 94 11.96 6.72 10.43
N THR A 95 11.62 6.46 9.16
CA THR A 95 12.16 5.33 8.37
C THR A 95 12.29 5.68 6.90
N ASN A 96 13.21 4.99 6.22
CA ASN A 96 13.45 5.21 4.79
C ASN A 96 12.54 4.34 3.89
N GLU A 97 11.68 3.50 4.46
CA GLU A 97 10.74 2.68 3.71
C GLU A 97 9.48 3.43 3.27
N ARG A 98 9.29 4.67 3.71
CA ARG A 98 8.15 5.54 3.36
C ARG A 98 8.16 5.92 1.89
N GLY A 99 6.95 6.13 1.31
CA GLY A 99 6.81 6.65 -0.04
C GLY A 99 5.86 5.84 -0.92
N VAL A 100 5.95 6.06 -2.23
CA VAL A 100 5.21 5.26 -3.23
C VAL A 100 6.16 4.30 -3.91
N TYR A 101 5.74 3.07 -4.05
CA TYR A 101 6.45 2.00 -4.74
C TYR A 101 5.68 1.55 -5.97
N LYS A 102 6.40 1.24 -7.04
CA LYS A 102 5.89 0.70 -8.31
C LYS A 102 6.50 -0.66 -8.57
N SER A 103 5.70 -1.60 -8.99
CA SER A 103 6.12 -2.85 -9.63
C SER A 103 5.64 -2.84 -11.08
N THR A 104 6.42 -3.41 -11.99
CA THR A 104 6.06 -3.63 -13.40
C THR A 104 6.10 -5.11 -13.78
N ASN A 105 6.22 -5.99 -12.79
CA ASN A 105 6.37 -7.43 -12.97
C ASN A 105 5.53 -8.24 -11.97
N GLY A 106 4.36 -7.71 -11.65
CA GLY A 106 3.39 -8.40 -10.80
C GLY A 106 3.82 -8.55 -9.36
N GLY A 107 4.56 -7.57 -8.81
CA GLY A 107 4.99 -7.57 -7.42
C GLY A 107 6.25 -8.39 -7.13
N LYS A 108 6.94 -8.92 -8.15
CA LYS A 108 8.20 -9.65 -7.96
C LYS A 108 9.34 -8.72 -7.52
N THR A 109 9.37 -7.49 -8.05
CA THR A 109 10.31 -6.44 -7.63
C THR A 109 9.59 -5.11 -7.50
N TRP A 110 10.13 -4.23 -6.66
CA TRP A 110 9.56 -2.92 -6.35
C TRP A 110 10.63 -1.84 -6.46
N LYS A 111 10.31 -0.77 -7.22
CA LYS A 111 11.10 0.47 -7.28
C LYS A 111 10.35 1.55 -6.52
N ARG A 112 11.03 2.29 -5.63
CA ARG A 112 10.44 3.46 -5.01
C ARG A 112 10.45 4.63 -5.99
N VAL A 113 9.25 5.15 -6.31
CA VAL A 113 9.03 6.22 -7.29
C VAL A 113 8.73 7.58 -6.66
N LEU A 114 8.32 7.61 -5.39
CA LEU A 114 8.20 8.84 -4.61
C LEU A 114 8.79 8.62 -3.22
N PHE A 115 9.73 9.48 -2.84
CA PHE A 115 10.23 9.60 -1.48
C PHE A 115 10.34 11.07 -1.10
N VAL A 116 9.63 11.49 -0.07
CA VAL A 116 9.64 12.88 0.40
C VAL A 116 10.70 13.08 1.48
N ASN A 117 10.57 12.34 2.57
CA ASN A 117 11.54 12.26 3.66
C ASN A 117 11.22 11.08 4.59
N SER A 118 12.05 10.86 5.60
CA SER A 118 11.86 9.74 6.52
C SER A 118 10.70 9.90 7.52
N GLN A 119 10.04 11.06 7.57
CA GLN A 119 8.94 11.35 8.48
C GLN A 119 7.57 11.36 7.77
N ALA A 120 7.53 11.59 6.45
CA ALA A 120 6.31 11.63 5.67
C ALA A 120 6.18 10.39 4.78
N GLY A 121 5.13 9.62 4.98
CA GLY A 121 4.80 8.42 4.18
C GLY A 121 3.59 8.63 3.29
N ALA A 122 3.45 7.80 2.27
CA ALA A 122 2.29 7.83 1.40
C ALA A 122 1.08 7.18 2.08
N VAL A 123 -0.09 7.81 1.97
CA VAL A 123 -1.34 7.36 2.61
C VAL A 123 -2.48 7.14 1.62
N GLU A 124 -2.42 7.74 0.44
CA GLU A 124 -3.42 7.55 -0.60
C GLU A 124 -2.76 7.56 -1.98
N LEU A 125 -3.35 6.80 -2.90
CA LEU A 125 -2.99 6.73 -4.31
C LEU A 125 -4.25 6.69 -5.16
N GLN A 126 -4.20 7.39 -6.30
CA GLN A 126 -5.22 7.29 -7.34
C GLN A 126 -4.53 7.24 -8.70
N ILE A 127 -5.02 6.37 -9.58
CA ILE A 127 -4.67 6.33 -11.00
C ILE A 127 -5.82 7.00 -11.75
N ASP A 128 -5.52 7.91 -12.67
CA ASP A 128 -6.54 8.48 -13.54
C ASP A 128 -7.17 7.36 -14.39
N PRO A 129 -8.50 7.16 -14.33
CA PRO A 129 -9.16 6.05 -15.00
C PRO A 129 -9.09 6.13 -16.53
N ASN A 130 -8.85 7.32 -17.09
CA ASN A 130 -8.76 7.56 -18.53
C ASN A 130 -7.31 7.58 -19.03
N ASN A 131 -6.33 7.77 -18.14
CA ASN A 131 -4.91 7.81 -18.49
C ASN A 131 -4.05 7.30 -17.33
N SER A 132 -3.69 6.03 -17.38
CA SER A 132 -2.91 5.36 -16.33
C SER A 132 -1.50 5.93 -16.11
N ARG A 133 -1.02 6.82 -16.99
CA ARG A 133 0.22 7.57 -16.77
C ARG A 133 0.09 8.66 -15.72
N ILE A 134 -1.15 9.10 -15.44
CA ILE A 134 -1.42 10.14 -14.46
C ILE A 134 -1.71 9.49 -13.11
N LEU A 135 -0.89 9.83 -12.11
CA LEU A 135 -1.02 9.36 -10.75
C LEU A 135 -1.15 10.55 -9.79
N TYR A 136 -1.94 10.34 -8.77
CA TYR A 136 -2.00 11.24 -7.62
C TYR A 136 -1.65 10.47 -6.36
N ALA A 137 -0.83 11.07 -5.51
CA ALA A 137 -0.48 10.50 -4.21
C ALA A 137 -0.62 11.57 -3.13
N SER A 138 -1.09 11.19 -1.96
CA SER A 138 -0.95 12.05 -0.79
C SER A 138 0.06 11.48 0.19
N THR A 139 0.82 12.37 0.82
CA THR A 139 1.79 12.01 1.86
C THR A 139 1.43 12.71 3.17
N TRP A 140 1.73 12.05 4.27
CA TRP A 140 1.43 12.50 5.61
C TRP A 140 2.66 12.38 6.52
N ASN A 141 3.07 13.50 7.09
CA ASN A 141 4.06 13.52 8.15
C ASN A 141 3.35 13.18 9.45
N VAL A 142 3.64 11.99 9.98
CA VAL A 142 2.99 11.46 11.18
C VAL A 142 3.99 10.75 12.07
N LYS A 143 3.87 11.01 13.37
CA LYS A 143 4.54 10.25 14.43
C LYS A 143 3.56 9.94 15.54
N ARG A 144 3.45 8.67 15.89
CA ARG A 144 2.63 8.16 16.98
C ARG A 144 3.51 7.76 18.16
N THR A 145 3.11 8.14 19.35
CA THR A 145 3.61 7.59 20.61
C THR A 145 2.44 7.02 21.42
N PRO A 146 2.65 6.26 22.51
CA PRO A 146 1.52 5.74 23.31
C PRO A 146 0.56 6.83 23.82
N TYR A 147 1.05 8.05 24.01
CA TYR A 147 0.31 9.16 24.62
C TYR A 147 0.19 10.41 23.75
N SER A 148 0.75 10.40 22.53
CA SER A 148 0.66 11.57 21.64
C SER A 148 0.58 11.17 20.16
N LEU A 149 0.01 12.06 19.37
CA LEU A 149 0.00 12.00 17.91
C LEU A 149 0.45 13.34 17.36
N SER A 150 1.60 13.35 16.68
CA SER A 150 2.01 14.48 15.84
C SER A 150 1.50 14.24 14.43
N SER A 151 0.72 15.17 13.90
CA SER A 151 0.03 15.04 12.61
C SER A 151 0.23 16.31 11.78
N GLY A 152 0.66 16.14 10.54
CA GLY A 152 0.97 17.22 9.63
C GLY A 152 2.42 17.72 9.73
N GLY A 153 2.76 18.71 8.91
CA GLY A 153 4.09 19.29 8.85
C GLY A 153 4.77 19.10 7.49
N LYS A 154 6.08 19.35 7.44
CA LYS A 154 6.88 19.30 6.22
C LYS A 154 6.79 17.92 5.55
N GLY A 155 6.37 17.89 4.27
CA GLY A 155 6.18 16.67 3.49
C GLY A 155 4.75 16.11 3.52
N SER A 156 3.80 16.72 4.26
CA SER A 156 2.38 16.45 4.09
C SER A 156 1.86 17.24 2.88
N SER A 157 1.59 16.54 1.77
CA SER A 157 1.28 17.17 0.49
C SER A 157 0.53 16.23 -0.44
N VAL A 158 -0.07 16.79 -1.49
CA VAL A 158 -0.57 16.06 -2.66
C VAL A 158 0.44 16.17 -3.80
N TRP A 159 0.70 15.06 -4.44
CA TRP A 159 1.67 14.90 -5.52
C TRP A 159 0.98 14.41 -6.79
N LYS A 160 1.45 14.85 -7.94
CA LYS A 160 0.99 14.40 -9.25
C LYS A 160 2.18 13.94 -10.07
N SER A 161 2.06 12.75 -10.69
CA SER A 161 2.92 12.29 -11.79
C SER A 161 2.13 12.29 -13.09
N ILE A 162 2.81 12.51 -14.21
CA ILE A 162 2.26 12.46 -15.57
C ILE A 162 2.96 11.40 -16.44
N ASP A 163 3.86 10.64 -15.86
CA ASP A 163 4.78 9.70 -16.51
C ASP A 163 4.77 8.30 -15.85
N SER A 164 3.69 7.93 -15.17
CA SER A 164 3.55 6.67 -14.44
C SER A 164 4.48 6.55 -13.23
N GLY A 165 4.94 7.67 -12.68
CA GLY A 165 5.83 7.70 -11.52
C GLY A 165 7.32 7.50 -11.85
N ASP A 166 7.73 7.63 -13.09
CA ASP A 166 9.15 7.46 -13.52
C ASP A 166 9.93 8.76 -13.42
#